data_ce52fccc8f09d1fd33579a180373106d
#
_entry.id   ce52fccc8f09d1fd33579a180373106d
#
_cell.length_a   1.000
_cell.length_b   1.000
_cell.length_c   1.000
_cell.angle_alpha   90.00
_cell.angle_beta   90.00
_cell.angle_gamma   90.00
#
_symmetry.space_group_name_H-M   'P 1'
#
loop_
_entity.id
_entity.type
_entity.pdbx_description
1 polymer ?
#
loop_
_entity_poly.entity_id
_entity_poly.type
_entity_poly.pdbx_seq_one_letter_code
_entity_poly.pdbx_strand_id
1 'polypeptide(L)'
;MLKVNNIDVFYGDLQVLWDVSFEIREKEILVLIGSNGAGKSTTIKTLSSLLTPKQGSIEFNGIRIDQKEPYEIIHFGIVHVPEGRRLFAEMSVEENLLMGSLHGEAKVKRNKTMEYVFDLFPRLKERRKQMAGTLSGGEQQMAAIGRGLMSLPKIMMFDEPSLGLSPLLVQEIFAMIRKINEQGVTILLVEQNVTQTLAMCNRAYVMENGRIVLEGTGKELMANKQVKEAFLGL
;
A
#
# COMPACT_ATOMS: atom_id res chain seq x y z
N MET A 1 12.54 8.73 5.11
CA MET A 1 11.14 9.18 4.91
C MET A 1 10.23 8.72 6.04
N LEU A 2 9.97 7.42 6.21
CA LEU A 2 9.18 6.87 7.32
C LEU A 2 10.04 5.92 8.13
N LYS A 3 9.97 6.03 9.48
CA LYS A 3 10.68 5.15 10.42
C LYS A 3 9.69 4.55 11.39
N VAL A 4 9.81 3.26 11.61
CA VAL A 4 9.06 2.48 12.60
C VAL A 4 10.06 1.96 13.61
N ASN A 5 9.86 2.27 14.89
CA ASN A 5 10.80 1.97 15.96
C ASN A 5 10.10 1.14 17.03
N ASN A 6 10.45 -0.14 17.15
CA ASN A 6 10.09 -1.07 18.22
C ASN A 6 8.59 -1.06 18.56
N ILE A 7 7.71 -1.12 17.54
CA ILE A 7 6.27 -1.08 17.78
C ILE A 7 5.73 -2.42 18.24
N ASP A 8 4.92 -2.37 19.32
CA ASP A 8 4.06 -3.46 19.77
C ASP A 8 2.61 -3.10 19.50
N VAL A 9 1.87 -3.97 18.81
CA VAL A 9 0.48 -3.71 18.42
C VAL A 9 -0.43 -4.84 18.87
N PHE A 10 -1.62 -4.47 19.33
CA PHE A 10 -2.60 -5.37 19.92
C PHE A 10 -3.98 -5.19 19.28
N TYR A 11 -4.74 -6.28 19.25
CA TYR A 11 -6.20 -6.27 19.10
C TYR A 11 -6.81 -6.70 20.44
N GLY A 12 -7.31 -5.73 21.20
CA GLY A 12 -7.67 -5.96 22.61
C GLY A 12 -6.46 -6.45 23.41
N ASP A 13 -6.54 -7.65 23.97
CA ASP A 13 -5.43 -8.26 24.73
C ASP A 13 -4.49 -9.12 23.88
N LEU A 14 -4.85 -9.37 22.63
CA LEU A 14 -4.04 -10.21 21.73
C LEU A 14 -2.94 -9.37 21.08
N GLN A 15 -1.68 -9.64 21.40
CA GLN A 15 -0.54 -9.03 20.73
C GLN A 15 -0.33 -9.66 19.35
N VAL A 16 -0.17 -8.84 18.33
CA VAL A 16 0.00 -9.26 16.92
C VAL A 16 1.32 -8.79 16.34
N LEU A 17 1.82 -7.62 16.73
CA LEU A 17 3.17 -7.16 16.36
C LEU A 17 4.04 -7.09 17.61
N TRP A 18 5.29 -7.53 17.45
CA TRP A 18 6.26 -7.68 18.52
C TRP A 18 7.57 -7.02 18.11
N ASP A 19 7.90 -5.89 18.72
CA ASP A 19 9.18 -5.20 18.53
C ASP A 19 9.52 -4.94 17.05
N VAL A 20 8.52 -4.53 16.25
CA VAL A 20 8.69 -4.34 14.82
C VAL A 20 9.37 -3.01 14.55
N SER A 21 10.51 -3.07 13.86
CA SER A 21 11.31 -1.90 13.47
C SER A 21 11.71 -2.01 12.01
N PHE A 22 11.48 -0.94 11.23
CA PHE A 22 11.94 -0.83 9.84
C PHE A 22 11.89 0.63 9.36
N GLU A 23 12.50 0.87 8.21
CA GLU A 23 12.45 2.18 7.56
C GLU A 23 12.00 2.10 6.11
N ILE A 24 11.33 3.15 5.65
CA ILE A 24 11.01 3.35 4.24
C ILE A 24 11.75 4.59 3.76
N ARG A 25 12.54 4.44 2.69
CA ARG A 25 13.30 5.52 2.06
C ARG A 25 12.46 6.21 1.00
N GLU A 26 12.84 7.43 0.65
CA GLU A 26 12.14 8.16 -0.43
C GLU A 26 12.31 7.48 -1.77
N LYS A 27 11.21 7.43 -2.53
CA LYS A 27 11.14 6.91 -3.90
C LYS A 27 11.52 5.43 -4.06
N GLU A 28 11.64 4.66 -2.96
CA GLU A 28 11.81 3.22 -3.07
C GLU A 28 10.48 2.49 -3.18
N ILE A 29 10.53 1.29 -3.73
CA ILE A 29 9.51 0.25 -3.56
C ILE A 29 10.01 -0.67 -2.46
N LEU A 30 9.41 -0.55 -1.27
CA LEU A 30 9.62 -1.46 -0.16
C LEU A 30 8.51 -2.50 -0.11
N VAL A 31 8.88 -3.75 0.14
CA VAL A 31 7.91 -4.85 0.25
C VAL A 31 7.96 -5.47 1.64
N LEU A 32 6.80 -5.76 2.22
CA LEU A 32 6.66 -6.66 3.36
C LEU A 32 6.11 -7.98 2.87
N ILE A 33 6.89 -9.04 2.99
CA ILE A 33 6.47 -10.41 2.67
C ILE A 33 6.32 -11.24 3.94
N GLY A 34 5.49 -12.27 3.87
CA GLY A 34 5.22 -13.17 4.99
C GLY A 34 3.96 -13.98 4.74
N SER A 35 3.78 -15.06 5.49
CA SER A 35 2.57 -15.90 5.45
C SER A 35 1.32 -15.11 5.91
N ASN A 36 0.15 -15.71 5.70
CA ASN A 36 -1.09 -15.18 6.28
C ASN A 36 -0.99 -15.18 7.80
N GLY A 37 -1.42 -14.07 8.42
CA GLY A 37 -1.28 -13.89 9.87
C GLY A 37 0.10 -13.43 10.34
N ALA A 38 1.09 -13.23 9.46
CA ALA A 38 2.42 -12.75 9.85
C ALA A 38 2.45 -11.30 10.40
N GLY A 39 1.35 -10.55 10.31
CA GLY A 39 1.27 -9.17 10.83
C GLY A 39 1.34 -8.08 9.76
N LYS A 40 1.44 -8.42 8.47
CA LYS A 40 1.60 -7.47 7.36
C LYS A 40 0.50 -6.40 7.29
N SER A 41 -0.76 -6.80 7.20
CA SER A 41 -1.90 -5.87 7.16
C SER A 41 -2.06 -5.10 8.47
N THR A 42 -1.70 -5.70 9.62
CA THR A 42 -1.65 -5.00 10.92
C THR A 42 -0.62 -3.88 10.87
N THR A 43 0.55 -4.13 10.28
CA THR A 43 1.59 -3.10 10.10
C THR A 43 1.07 -1.93 9.27
N ILE A 44 0.47 -2.18 8.10
CA ILE A 44 -0.11 -1.09 7.28
C ILE A 44 -1.22 -0.33 8.03
N LYS A 45 -2.11 -1.03 8.73
CA LYS A 45 -3.17 -0.40 9.54
C LYS A 45 -2.58 0.49 10.64
N THR A 46 -1.46 0.10 11.24
CA THR A 46 -0.77 0.90 12.24
C THR A 46 -0.12 2.15 11.61
N LEU A 47 0.50 2.02 10.43
CA LEU A 47 1.07 3.15 9.69
C LEU A 47 0.00 4.16 9.22
N SER A 48 -1.22 3.72 9.00
CA SER A 48 -2.37 4.57 8.64
C SER A 48 -3.18 5.03 9.85
N SER A 49 -2.67 4.83 11.07
CA SER A 49 -3.30 5.18 12.36
C SER A 49 -4.69 4.54 12.59
N LEU A 50 -5.02 3.49 11.83
CA LEU A 50 -6.22 2.67 12.10
C LEU A 50 -6.03 1.78 13.34
N LEU A 51 -4.78 1.59 13.74
CA LEU A 51 -4.38 0.95 14.98
C LEU A 51 -3.28 1.79 15.62
N THR A 52 -3.35 1.96 16.93
CA THR A 52 -2.32 2.69 17.70
C THR A 52 -1.37 1.70 18.34
N PRO A 53 -0.05 1.83 18.16
CA PRO A 53 0.91 0.97 18.82
C PRO A 53 0.87 1.23 20.33
N LYS A 54 0.98 0.16 21.14
CA LYS A 54 1.03 0.26 22.60
C LYS A 54 2.40 0.70 23.08
N GLN A 55 3.44 0.35 22.32
CA GLN A 55 4.84 0.75 22.55
C GLN A 55 5.49 1.12 21.22
N GLY A 56 6.61 1.82 21.31
CA GLY A 56 7.40 2.26 20.16
C GLY A 56 6.94 3.60 19.59
N SER A 57 7.34 3.89 18.35
CA SER A 57 6.99 5.13 17.66
C SER A 57 7.01 4.98 16.15
N ILE A 58 6.25 5.83 15.47
CA ILE A 58 6.26 5.96 14.01
C ILE A 58 6.53 7.41 13.67
N GLU A 59 7.55 7.63 12.85
CA GLU A 59 7.96 8.97 12.42
C GLU A 59 7.88 9.10 10.90
N PHE A 60 7.32 10.18 10.42
CA PHE A 60 7.30 10.57 9.02
C PHE A 60 7.98 11.91 8.82
N ASN A 61 9.13 11.92 8.12
CA ASN A 61 9.99 13.10 7.93
C ASN A 61 10.35 13.79 9.27
N GLY A 62 10.65 13.01 10.31
CA GLY A 62 11.00 13.52 11.64
C GLY A 62 9.81 13.96 12.49
N ILE A 63 8.59 13.83 12.00
CA ILE A 63 7.37 14.14 12.75
C ILE A 63 6.75 12.83 13.25
N ARG A 64 6.49 12.76 14.53
CA ARG A 64 5.81 11.62 15.15
C ARG A 64 4.33 11.55 14.71
N ILE A 65 3.89 10.40 14.18
CA ILE A 65 2.55 10.22 13.61
C ILE A 65 1.71 9.13 14.28
N ASP A 66 2.28 8.30 15.14
CA ASP A 66 1.60 7.19 15.83
C ASP A 66 0.47 7.61 16.79
N GLN A 67 0.40 8.91 17.11
CA GLN A 67 -0.65 9.50 17.94
C GLN A 67 -1.63 10.38 17.15
N LYS A 68 -1.54 10.33 15.82
CA LYS A 68 -2.41 11.09 14.92
C LYS A 68 -3.67 10.30 14.60
N GLU A 69 -4.77 11.03 14.37
CA GLU A 69 -6.00 10.42 13.90
C GLU A 69 -5.89 9.99 12.41
N PRO A 70 -6.60 8.93 11.97
CA PRO A 70 -6.51 8.44 10.60
C PRO A 70 -6.75 9.52 9.53
N TYR A 71 -7.66 10.47 9.78
CA TYR A 71 -7.93 11.55 8.84
C TYR A 71 -6.80 12.59 8.76
N GLU A 72 -5.92 12.66 9.77
CA GLU A 72 -4.74 13.54 9.74
C GLU A 72 -3.62 12.94 8.86
N ILE A 73 -3.52 11.61 8.80
CA ILE A 73 -2.44 10.89 8.10
C ILE A 73 -2.39 11.24 6.61
N ILE A 74 -3.55 11.45 5.99
CA ILE A 74 -3.62 11.83 4.57
C ILE A 74 -2.97 13.21 4.32
N HIS A 75 -2.99 14.13 5.30
CA HIS A 75 -2.38 15.45 5.17
C HIS A 75 -0.84 15.39 5.16
N PHE A 76 -0.24 14.33 5.70
CA PHE A 76 1.19 14.06 5.57
C PHE A 76 1.56 13.51 4.18
N GLY A 77 0.57 13.13 3.37
CA GLY A 77 0.74 12.47 2.08
C GLY A 77 0.92 10.95 2.19
N ILE A 78 0.45 10.35 3.28
CA ILE A 78 0.44 8.91 3.50
C ILE A 78 -0.93 8.38 3.09
N VAL A 79 -0.96 7.48 2.11
CA VAL A 79 -2.20 6.93 1.54
C VAL A 79 -2.20 5.42 1.63
N HIS A 80 -3.26 4.87 2.16
CA HIS A 80 -3.50 3.44 2.25
C HIS A 80 -4.55 3.00 1.22
N VAL A 81 -4.17 2.08 0.34
CA VAL A 81 -5.08 1.34 -0.54
C VAL A 81 -5.32 -0.03 0.10
N PRO A 82 -6.46 -0.21 0.79
CA PRO A 82 -6.71 -1.40 1.56
C PRO A 82 -7.07 -2.60 0.70
N GLU A 83 -6.94 -3.78 1.27
CA GLU A 83 -7.52 -5.02 0.75
C GLU A 83 -9.03 -4.86 0.52
N GLY A 84 -9.55 -5.53 -0.52
CA GLY A 84 -10.98 -5.50 -0.85
C GLY A 84 -11.44 -4.21 -1.50
N ARG A 85 -10.51 -3.36 -1.98
CA ARG A 85 -10.74 -2.17 -2.84
C ARG A 85 -11.52 -1.04 -2.16
N ARG A 86 -12.51 -1.33 -1.32
CA ARG A 86 -13.31 -0.40 -0.51
C ARG A 86 -13.84 0.81 -1.31
N LEU A 87 -14.41 0.54 -2.50
CA LEU A 87 -15.07 1.55 -3.30
C LEU A 87 -16.47 1.85 -2.76
N PHE A 88 -16.97 3.04 -3.05
CA PHE A 88 -18.36 3.41 -2.87
C PHE A 88 -19.15 2.85 -4.06
N ALA A 89 -19.81 1.71 -3.89
CA ALA A 89 -20.42 0.94 -4.97
C ALA A 89 -21.48 1.71 -5.76
N GLU A 90 -22.27 2.54 -5.06
CA GLU A 90 -23.34 3.36 -5.61
C GLU A 90 -22.86 4.70 -6.21
N MET A 91 -21.56 4.98 -6.13
CA MET A 91 -20.95 6.12 -6.80
C MET A 91 -20.32 5.70 -8.12
N SER A 92 -20.30 6.61 -9.09
CA SER A 92 -19.60 6.43 -10.35
C SER A 92 -18.08 6.32 -10.13
N VAL A 93 -17.35 5.88 -11.15
CA VAL A 93 -15.88 5.90 -11.17
C VAL A 93 -15.35 7.29 -10.85
N GLU A 94 -15.86 8.31 -11.56
CA GLU A 94 -15.43 9.70 -11.38
C GLU A 94 -15.67 10.21 -9.96
N GLU A 95 -16.83 9.93 -9.37
CA GLU A 95 -17.13 10.32 -7.99
C GLU A 95 -16.24 9.61 -6.99
N ASN A 96 -15.97 8.30 -7.18
CA ASN A 96 -15.00 7.58 -6.35
C ASN A 96 -13.61 8.20 -6.41
N LEU A 97 -13.15 8.61 -7.60
CA LEU A 97 -11.86 9.29 -7.76
C LEU A 97 -11.87 10.65 -7.04
N LEU A 98 -12.93 11.44 -7.20
CA LEU A 98 -13.07 12.75 -6.56
C LEU A 98 -13.01 12.67 -5.02
N MET A 99 -13.48 11.56 -4.41
CA MET A 99 -13.37 11.34 -2.97
C MET A 99 -11.92 11.31 -2.47
N GLY A 100 -10.95 10.98 -3.33
CA GLY A 100 -9.52 11.04 -3.00
C GLY A 100 -8.95 12.47 -2.93
N SER A 101 -9.67 13.48 -3.44
CA SER A 101 -9.15 14.85 -3.62
C SER A 101 -9.91 15.91 -2.80
N LEU A 102 -10.36 15.57 -1.60
CA LEU A 102 -11.22 16.45 -0.81
C LEU A 102 -10.45 17.55 -0.06
N HIS A 103 -9.13 17.42 0.10
CA HIS A 103 -8.34 18.26 1.01
C HIS A 103 -7.20 19.01 0.31
N GLY A 104 -6.86 20.18 0.86
CA GLY A 104 -5.64 20.93 0.58
C GLY A 104 -5.33 21.10 -0.91
N GLU A 105 -4.08 20.84 -1.26
CA GLU A 105 -3.57 20.95 -2.63
C GLU A 105 -4.24 19.95 -3.59
N ALA A 106 -4.62 18.77 -3.11
CA ALA A 106 -5.31 17.76 -3.89
C ALA A 106 -6.65 18.28 -4.44
N LYS A 107 -7.39 19.05 -3.64
CA LYS A 107 -8.64 19.70 -4.07
C LYS A 107 -8.40 20.75 -5.16
N VAL A 108 -7.34 21.52 -5.06
CA VAL A 108 -6.98 22.57 -6.04
C VAL A 108 -6.54 21.93 -7.36
N LYS A 109 -5.74 20.85 -7.30
CA LYS A 109 -5.18 20.19 -8.48
C LYS A 109 -6.04 19.05 -9.04
N ARG A 110 -7.24 18.81 -8.48
CA ARG A 110 -8.04 17.61 -8.77
C ARG A 110 -8.30 17.35 -10.26
N ASN A 111 -8.57 18.38 -11.06
CA ASN A 111 -8.81 18.21 -12.49
C ASN A 111 -7.56 17.71 -13.22
N LYS A 112 -6.39 18.29 -12.93
CA LYS A 112 -5.11 17.85 -13.49
C LYS A 112 -4.76 16.43 -13.05
N THR A 113 -4.98 16.11 -11.78
CA THR A 113 -4.71 14.77 -11.24
C THR A 113 -5.69 13.75 -11.81
N MET A 114 -6.94 14.12 -12.03
CA MET A 114 -7.93 13.25 -12.68
C MET A 114 -7.52 12.88 -14.11
N GLU A 115 -7.05 13.85 -14.91
CA GLU A 115 -6.53 13.57 -16.25
C GLU A 115 -5.34 12.59 -16.19
N TYR A 116 -4.39 12.82 -15.28
CA TYR A 116 -3.27 11.89 -15.07
C TYR A 116 -3.75 10.48 -14.69
N VAL A 117 -4.73 10.36 -13.79
CA VAL A 117 -5.31 9.05 -13.42
C VAL A 117 -5.98 8.38 -14.62
N PHE A 118 -6.69 9.13 -15.45
CA PHE A 118 -7.31 8.58 -16.66
C PHE A 118 -6.29 8.20 -17.74
N ASP A 119 -5.17 8.90 -17.85
CA ASP A 119 -4.07 8.53 -18.74
C ASP A 119 -3.35 7.26 -18.25
N LEU A 120 -3.23 7.10 -16.92
CA LEU A 120 -2.67 5.89 -16.31
C LEU A 120 -3.63 4.68 -16.44
N PHE A 121 -4.94 4.93 -16.34
CA PHE A 121 -5.99 3.94 -16.38
C PHE A 121 -7.06 4.28 -17.46
N PRO A 122 -6.77 4.09 -18.77
CA PRO A 122 -7.70 4.46 -19.85
C PRO A 122 -9.08 3.81 -19.74
N ARG A 123 -9.15 2.58 -19.21
CA ARG A 123 -10.43 1.87 -18.97
C ARG A 123 -11.33 2.60 -17.98
N LEU A 124 -10.76 3.30 -16.99
CA LEU A 124 -11.54 4.12 -16.05
C LEU A 124 -12.11 5.36 -16.76
N LYS A 125 -11.36 5.94 -17.69
CA LYS A 125 -11.83 7.08 -18.51
C LYS A 125 -13.05 6.72 -19.34
N GLU A 126 -13.01 5.56 -20.00
CA GLU A 126 -14.14 5.03 -20.79
C GLU A 126 -15.39 4.79 -19.95
N ARG A 127 -15.19 4.40 -18.68
CA ARG A 127 -16.25 4.03 -17.73
C ARG A 127 -16.50 5.08 -16.64
N ARG A 128 -16.06 6.33 -16.86
CA ARG A 128 -16.06 7.38 -15.82
C ARG A 128 -17.42 7.58 -15.13
N LYS A 129 -18.53 7.39 -15.88
CA LYS A 129 -19.91 7.54 -15.38
C LYS A 129 -20.54 6.23 -14.90
N GLN A 130 -19.85 5.10 -15.06
CA GLN A 130 -20.34 3.79 -14.64
C GLN A 130 -20.24 3.67 -13.11
N MET A 131 -21.24 3.04 -12.47
CA MET A 131 -21.24 2.75 -11.04
C MET A 131 -20.11 1.79 -10.68
N ALA A 132 -19.32 2.15 -9.66
CA ALA A 132 -18.11 1.40 -9.30
C ALA A 132 -18.42 -0.06 -8.87
N GLY A 133 -19.59 -0.31 -8.31
CA GLY A 133 -20.02 -1.65 -7.94
C GLY A 133 -20.20 -2.60 -9.13
N THR A 134 -20.38 -2.08 -10.36
CA THR A 134 -20.60 -2.86 -11.58
C THR A 134 -19.33 -3.13 -12.38
N LEU A 135 -18.19 -2.60 -11.93
CA LEU A 135 -16.90 -2.81 -12.56
C LEU A 135 -16.37 -4.24 -12.33
N SER A 136 -15.55 -4.73 -13.25
CA SER A 136 -14.76 -5.94 -13.03
C SER A 136 -13.79 -5.77 -11.84
N GLY A 137 -13.33 -6.88 -11.25
CA GLY A 137 -12.41 -6.83 -10.12
C GLY A 137 -11.12 -6.05 -10.39
N GLY A 138 -10.56 -6.17 -11.60
CA GLY A 138 -9.37 -5.39 -12.00
C GLY A 138 -9.66 -3.90 -12.15
N GLU A 139 -10.79 -3.53 -12.76
CA GLU A 139 -11.20 -2.13 -12.89
C GLU A 139 -11.49 -1.49 -11.52
N GLN A 140 -12.10 -2.25 -10.60
CA GLN A 140 -12.29 -1.81 -9.22
C GLN A 140 -10.95 -1.56 -8.52
N GLN A 141 -9.95 -2.44 -8.74
CA GLN A 141 -8.61 -2.25 -8.19
C GLN A 141 -7.93 -0.99 -8.77
N MET A 142 -8.04 -0.78 -10.08
CA MET A 142 -7.54 0.43 -10.73
C MET A 142 -8.23 1.69 -10.16
N ALA A 143 -9.54 1.65 -9.93
CA ALA A 143 -10.29 2.76 -9.34
C ALA A 143 -9.85 3.04 -7.89
N ALA A 144 -9.59 2.02 -7.08
CA ALA A 144 -9.08 2.18 -5.72
C ALA A 144 -7.67 2.82 -5.71
N ILE A 145 -6.78 2.38 -6.59
CA ILE A 145 -5.44 2.97 -6.78
C ILE A 145 -5.58 4.42 -7.26
N GLY A 146 -6.41 4.65 -8.28
CA GLY A 146 -6.68 5.99 -8.81
C GLY A 146 -7.20 6.94 -7.75
N ARG A 147 -8.15 6.51 -6.91
CA ARG A 147 -8.65 7.29 -5.77
C ARG A 147 -7.53 7.67 -4.81
N GLY A 148 -6.62 6.73 -4.52
CA GLY A 148 -5.44 7.01 -3.71
C GLY A 148 -4.52 8.07 -4.36
N LEU A 149 -4.29 8.01 -5.66
CA LEU A 149 -3.48 8.99 -6.41
C LEU A 149 -4.08 10.38 -6.40
N MET A 150 -5.40 10.49 -6.37
CA MET A 150 -6.09 11.78 -6.32
C MET A 150 -5.74 12.62 -5.09
N SER A 151 -5.21 12.03 -4.02
CA SER A 151 -4.76 12.76 -2.82
C SER A 151 -3.34 13.32 -2.92
N LEU A 152 -2.64 13.17 -4.07
CA LEU A 152 -1.25 13.58 -4.27
C LEU A 152 -0.29 12.96 -3.24
N PRO A 153 -0.21 11.63 -3.17
CA PRO A 153 0.54 10.94 -2.13
C PRO A 153 2.05 11.14 -2.26
N LYS A 154 2.75 11.22 -1.11
CA LYS A 154 4.20 11.05 -1.01
C LYS A 154 4.58 9.58 -0.85
N ILE A 155 3.71 8.82 -0.17
CA ILE A 155 3.83 7.38 -0.01
C ILE A 155 2.46 6.73 -0.20
N MET A 156 2.41 5.67 -1.00
CA MET A 156 1.24 4.80 -1.14
C MET A 156 1.55 3.44 -0.55
N MET A 157 0.66 2.99 0.32
CA MET A 157 0.71 1.69 0.96
C MET A 157 -0.39 0.80 0.38
N PHE A 158 0.00 -0.36 -0.15
CA PHE A 158 -0.91 -1.31 -0.78
C PHE A 158 -1.01 -2.58 0.06
N ASP A 159 -2.21 -2.96 0.45
CA ASP A 159 -2.49 -4.19 1.18
C ASP A 159 -3.08 -5.23 0.22
N GLU A 160 -2.24 -6.18 -0.21
CA GLU A 160 -2.57 -7.29 -1.12
C GLU A 160 -3.32 -6.86 -2.40
N PRO A 161 -2.78 -5.93 -3.19
CA PRO A 161 -3.50 -5.38 -4.36
C PRO A 161 -3.73 -6.40 -5.47
N SER A 162 -3.03 -7.54 -5.46
CA SER A 162 -3.17 -8.62 -6.46
C SER A 162 -4.24 -9.65 -6.10
N LEU A 163 -4.77 -9.63 -4.87
CA LEU A 163 -5.66 -10.66 -4.37
C LEU A 163 -6.95 -10.79 -5.23
N GLY A 164 -7.24 -12.02 -5.65
CA GLY A 164 -8.44 -12.33 -6.44
C GLY A 164 -8.43 -11.81 -7.87
N LEU A 165 -7.26 -11.46 -8.40
CA LEU A 165 -7.07 -11.04 -9.79
C LEU A 165 -6.48 -12.17 -10.65
N SER A 166 -6.78 -12.14 -11.95
CA SER A 166 -6.13 -13.05 -12.90
C SER A 166 -4.64 -12.72 -13.04
N PRO A 167 -3.78 -13.67 -13.44
CA PRO A 167 -2.35 -13.44 -13.60
C PRO A 167 -1.99 -12.26 -14.50
N LEU A 168 -2.77 -12.04 -15.56
CA LEU A 168 -2.58 -10.91 -16.48
C LEU A 168 -2.86 -9.57 -15.77
N LEU A 169 -3.96 -9.48 -15.01
CA LEU A 169 -4.30 -8.28 -14.25
C LEU A 169 -3.30 -7.99 -13.12
N VAL A 170 -2.75 -9.03 -12.48
CA VAL A 170 -1.68 -8.87 -11.49
C VAL A 170 -0.46 -8.19 -12.12
N GLN A 171 -0.04 -8.64 -13.32
CA GLN A 171 1.08 -8.02 -14.05
C GLN A 171 0.76 -6.56 -14.40
N GLU A 172 -0.45 -6.26 -14.85
CA GLU A 172 -0.89 -4.89 -15.13
C GLU A 172 -0.82 -4.00 -13.88
N ILE A 173 -1.36 -4.46 -12.74
CA ILE A 173 -1.33 -3.72 -11.47
C ILE A 173 0.10 -3.46 -11.01
N PHE A 174 0.99 -4.45 -11.06
CA PHE A 174 2.39 -4.26 -10.67
C PHE A 174 3.14 -3.32 -11.63
N ALA A 175 2.84 -3.37 -12.93
CA ALA A 175 3.38 -2.40 -13.89
C ALA A 175 2.90 -0.97 -13.58
N MET A 176 1.63 -0.78 -13.16
CA MET A 176 1.10 0.52 -12.75
C MET A 176 1.76 1.00 -11.45
N ILE A 177 1.96 0.13 -10.46
CA ILE A 177 2.66 0.48 -9.21
C ILE A 177 4.10 0.96 -9.51
N ARG A 178 4.81 0.31 -10.43
CA ARG A 178 6.14 0.78 -10.89
C ARG A 178 6.06 2.17 -11.54
N LYS A 179 5.11 2.39 -12.45
CA LYS A 179 4.91 3.71 -13.09
C LYS A 179 4.62 4.81 -12.07
N ILE A 180 3.83 4.51 -11.04
CA ILE A 180 3.55 5.44 -9.94
C ILE A 180 4.83 5.76 -9.17
N ASN A 181 5.66 4.76 -8.88
CA ASN A 181 6.95 4.96 -8.23
C ASN A 181 7.93 5.78 -9.08
N GLU A 182 8.00 5.54 -10.40
CA GLU A 182 8.81 6.31 -11.36
C GLU A 182 8.43 7.80 -11.38
N GLN A 183 7.20 8.16 -11.01
CA GLN A 183 6.77 9.55 -10.82
C GLN A 183 7.18 10.12 -9.45
N GLY A 184 7.96 9.38 -8.67
CA GLY A 184 8.54 9.83 -7.40
C GLY A 184 7.69 9.51 -6.17
N VAL A 185 6.61 8.76 -6.30
CA VAL A 185 5.82 8.28 -5.15
C VAL A 185 6.55 7.09 -4.51
N THR A 186 6.74 7.16 -3.20
CA THR A 186 7.29 6.03 -2.42
C THR A 186 6.21 4.94 -2.27
N ILE A 187 6.59 3.68 -2.36
CA ILE A 187 5.65 2.56 -2.29
C ILE A 187 6.00 1.66 -1.11
N LEU A 188 5.00 1.33 -0.30
CA LEU A 188 5.01 0.18 0.59
C LEU A 188 4.01 -0.84 0.06
N LEU A 189 4.48 -2.03 -0.28
CA LEU A 189 3.65 -3.10 -0.82
C LEU A 189 3.65 -4.29 0.13
N VAL A 190 2.46 -4.70 0.55
CA VAL A 190 2.24 -5.97 1.27
C VAL A 190 1.65 -6.97 0.29
N GLU A 191 2.28 -8.11 0.13
CA GLU A 191 1.88 -9.14 -0.83
C GLU A 191 2.23 -10.56 -0.38
N GLN A 192 1.50 -11.51 -0.92
CA GLN A 192 1.79 -12.93 -0.78
C GLN A 192 2.56 -13.49 -1.99
N ASN A 193 2.48 -12.82 -3.14
CA ASN A 193 3.20 -13.22 -4.35
C ASN A 193 4.68 -12.80 -4.27
N VAL A 194 5.45 -13.59 -3.53
CA VAL A 194 6.86 -13.29 -3.20
C VAL A 194 7.72 -13.14 -4.45
N THR A 195 7.57 -14.03 -5.43
CA THR A 195 8.41 -14.02 -6.65
C THR A 195 8.28 -12.70 -7.41
N GLN A 196 7.05 -12.28 -7.68
CA GLN A 196 6.82 -11.07 -8.48
C GLN A 196 7.18 -9.80 -7.71
N THR A 197 6.91 -9.76 -6.41
CA THR A 197 7.19 -8.57 -5.58
C THR A 197 8.68 -8.39 -5.32
N LEU A 198 9.42 -9.46 -5.04
CA LEU A 198 10.87 -9.38 -4.89
C LEU A 198 11.58 -9.00 -6.19
N ALA A 199 11.03 -9.40 -7.36
CA ALA A 199 11.58 -9.00 -8.66
C ALA A 199 11.41 -7.50 -8.97
N MET A 200 10.49 -6.82 -8.28
CA MET A 200 10.21 -5.40 -8.54
C MET A 200 10.67 -4.44 -7.43
N CYS A 201 10.96 -4.94 -6.23
CA CYS A 201 11.30 -4.08 -5.11
C CYS A 201 12.76 -3.68 -5.07
N ASN A 202 13.04 -2.56 -4.40
CA ASN A 202 14.39 -2.16 -4.01
C ASN A 202 14.86 -2.95 -2.80
N ARG A 203 14.00 -3.03 -1.78
CA ARG A 203 14.23 -3.73 -0.51
C ARG A 203 12.97 -4.45 -0.06
N ALA A 204 13.15 -5.48 0.74
CA ALA A 204 12.02 -6.13 1.40
C ALA A 204 12.38 -6.56 2.83
N TYR A 205 11.36 -6.66 3.64
CA TYR A 205 11.39 -7.26 4.96
C TYR A 205 10.53 -8.52 4.97
N VAL A 206 11.02 -9.56 5.62
CA VAL A 206 10.26 -10.81 5.83
C VAL A 206 9.67 -10.76 7.23
N MET A 207 8.36 -10.97 7.31
CA MET A 207 7.64 -11.02 8.58
C MET A 207 7.17 -12.44 8.90
N GLU A 208 7.39 -12.86 10.14
CA GLU A 208 6.89 -14.12 10.70
C GLU A 208 6.39 -13.88 12.13
N ASN A 209 5.19 -14.35 12.43
CA ASN A 209 4.60 -14.29 13.78
C ASN A 209 4.70 -12.88 14.41
N GLY A 210 4.42 -11.84 13.63
CA GLY A 210 4.42 -10.46 14.10
C GLY A 210 5.81 -9.83 14.29
N ARG A 211 6.86 -10.44 13.78
CA ARG A 211 8.25 -9.96 13.87
C ARG A 211 8.89 -9.85 12.50
N ILE A 212 9.85 -8.95 12.35
CA ILE A 212 10.74 -8.93 11.20
C ILE A 212 11.87 -9.93 11.48
N VAL A 213 12.05 -10.89 10.57
CA VAL A 213 13.07 -11.96 10.70
C VAL A 213 14.22 -11.81 9.72
N LEU A 214 13.98 -11.20 8.55
CA LEU A 214 15.00 -10.94 7.53
C LEU A 214 14.77 -9.60 6.85
N GLU A 215 15.85 -8.98 6.39
CA GLU A 215 15.80 -7.84 5.47
C GLU A 215 16.85 -8.01 4.36
N GLY A 216 16.61 -7.40 3.22
CA GLY A 216 17.57 -7.38 2.12
C GLY A 216 17.00 -6.76 0.86
N THR A 217 17.83 -6.70 -0.18
CA THR A 217 17.35 -6.37 -1.53
C THR A 217 16.49 -7.51 -2.09
N GLY A 218 15.63 -7.21 -3.04
CA GLY A 218 14.82 -8.24 -3.69
C GLY A 218 15.66 -9.39 -4.25
N LYS A 219 16.84 -9.10 -4.82
CA LYS A 219 17.77 -10.12 -5.36
C LYS A 219 18.36 -11.01 -4.26
N GLU A 220 18.79 -10.42 -3.15
CA GLU A 220 19.35 -11.16 -2.02
C GLU A 220 18.31 -12.09 -1.40
N LEU A 221 17.10 -11.60 -1.19
CA LEU A 221 16.02 -12.41 -0.62
C LEU A 221 15.53 -13.51 -1.58
N MET A 222 15.50 -13.26 -2.89
CA MET A 222 15.24 -14.32 -3.88
C MET A 222 16.29 -15.42 -3.88
N ALA A 223 17.55 -15.11 -3.53
CA ALA A 223 18.63 -16.09 -3.43
C ALA A 223 18.67 -16.81 -2.06
N ASN A 224 18.03 -16.23 -1.03
CA ASN A 224 18.06 -16.74 0.33
C ASN A 224 17.35 -18.09 0.45
N LYS A 225 18.01 -19.06 1.09
CA LYS A 225 17.51 -20.43 1.24
C LYS A 225 16.20 -20.49 2.04
N GLN A 226 16.12 -19.77 3.16
CA GLN A 226 14.92 -19.76 4.01
C GLN A 226 13.71 -19.19 3.26
N VAL A 227 13.91 -18.10 2.49
CA VAL A 227 12.86 -17.51 1.66
C VAL A 227 12.39 -18.48 0.57
N LYS A 228 13.32 -19.21 -0.06
CA LYS A 228 12.99 -20.23 -1.06
C LYS A 228 12.15 -21.35 -0.48
N GLU A 229 12.57 -21.91 0.63
CA GLU A 229 11.88 -23.02 1.30
C GLU A 229 10.51 -22.59 1.84
N ALA A 230 10.42 -21.41 2.48
CA ALA A 230 9.17 -20.94 3.09
C ALA A 230 8.11 -20.42 2.10
N PHE A 231 8.53 -19.81 0.98
CA PHE A 231 7.61 -19.07 0.11
C PHE A 231 7.67 -19.45 -1.37
N LEU A 232 8.73 -20.12 -1.86
CA LEU A 232 8.90 -20.47 -3.27
C LEU A 232 8.72 -21.97 -3.53
N GLY A 233 8.63 -22.80 -2.49
CA GLY A 233 8.46 -24.24 -2.61
C GLY A 233 9.68 -24.95 -3.23
N LEU A 234 10.88 -24.39 -3.08
CA LEU A 234 12.14 -24.85 -3.68
C LEU A 234 13.09 -25.40 -2.61
#